data_85b7dc37a585155d6c007b6dfddb8645
#
_entry.id   85b7dc37a585155d6c007b6dfddb8645
#
_cell.length_a   1.000
_cell.length_b   1.000
_cell.length_c   1.000
_cell.angle_alpha   90.00
_cell.angle_beta   90.00
_cell.angle_gamma   90.00
#
_symmetry.space_group_name_H-M   'P 1'
#
loop_
_entity.id
_entity.type
_entity.pdbx_description
1 polymer ?
#
loop_
_entity_poly.entity_id
_entity_poly.type
_entity_poly.pdbx_seq_one_letter_code
_entity_poly.pdbx_strand_id
1 'polypeptide(L)'
;MIGGSALYEPDGDSPMSTKAIRPLVIAVFRHKDRILVAEAYDPVKGETFYRPLGGEIEFGELSRDAIVREIREEIGAEITDVRFLGTLENRFTFNGTPGHEIVLVYDAAFVDRSLYDQSAIPGREDALDEDFLAVWKRLDEFGPGRPPLYPDGLLD
;
A
#
# COMPACT_ATOMS: atom_id res chain seq x y z
N MET A 1 -6.66 4.65 -2.05
CA MET A 1 -5.20 4.68 -2.16
C MET A 1 -4.56 4.22 -0.88
N ILE A 2 -3.52 3.48 -0.98
CA ILE A 2 -2.82 3.02 0.19
C ILE A 2 -1.77 4.00 0.71
N GLY A 3 -1.71 5.16 0.15
CA GLY A 3 -0.90 6.22 0.72
C GLY A 3 -1.38 6.57 2.13
N GLY A 4 -0.63 7.40 2.79
CA GLY A 4 -0.84 7.68 4.20
C GLY A 4 -2.27 8.06 4.55
N SER A 5 -2.91 8.89 3.74
CA SER A 5 -4.26 9.34 4.04
C SER A 5 -5.27 8.20 4.04
N ALA A 6 -5.13 7.25 3.12
CA ALA A 6 -6.00 6.08 3.08
C ALA A 6 -5.81 5.19 4.29
N LEU A 7 -4.60 5.18 4.83
CA LEU A 7 -4.25 4.28 5.93
C LEU A 7 -4.64 4.82 7.28
N TYR A 8 -4.80 6.13 7.39
CA TYR A 8 -5.10 6.73 8.66
C TYR A 8 -5.89 8.01 8.46
N GLU A 9 -7.19 7.87 8.52
CA GLU A 9 -8.11 8.98 8.41
C GLU A 9 -8.76 9.17 9.78
N PRO A 10 -8.33 10.16 10.55
CA PRO A 10 -8.91 10.35 11.88
C PRO A 10 -10.36 10.78 11.76
N ASP A 11 -11.19 10.15 12.54
CA ASP A 11 -12.53 10.64 12.77
C ASP A 11 -12.39 11.89 13.67
N GLY A 12 -12.64 13.05 13.11
CA GLY A 12 -12.38 14.30 13.78
C GLY A 12 -13.19 14.51 15.06
N ASP A 13 -14.26 13.75 15.23
CA ASP A 13 -15.13 13.90 16.38
C ASP A 13 -14.88 12.88 17.49
N SER A 14 -14.01 11.87 17.23
CA SER A 14 -13.74 10.83 18.21
C SER A 14 -12.26 10.71 18.52
N PRO A 15 -11.82 11.14 19.71
CA PRO A 15 -10.40 10.98 20.08
C PRO A 15 -9.95 9.52 20.11
N MET A 16 -10.88 8.58 20.27
CA MET A 16 -10.52 7.15 20.34
C MET A 16 -10.24 6.56 18.98
N SER A 17 -10.88 7.04 17.91
CA SER A 17 -10.63 6.52 16.55
C SER A 17 -9.28 6.95 16.01
N THR A 18 -8.66 8.03 16.54
CA THR A 18 -7.35 8.51 16.09
C THR A 18 -6.18 7.71 16.62
N LYS A 19 -6.41 6.78 17.55
CA LYS A 19 -5.36 6.01 18.22
C LYS A 19 -5.56 4.51 18.09
N ALA A 20 -5.97 4.08 16.93
CA ALA A 20 -6.14 2.66 16.65
C ALA A 20 -4.92 2.11 15.91
N ILE A 21 -4.54 0.89 16.24
CA ILE A 21 -3.59 0.12 15.46
C ILE A 21 -4.38 -0.56 14.35
N ARG A 22 -4.02 -0.30 13.11
CA ARG A 22 -4.77 -0.77 11.95
C ARG A 22 -4.11 -1.98 11.31
N PRO A 23 -4.87 -3.06 11.08
CA PRO A 23 -4.37 -4.22 10.36
C PRO A 23 -4.48 -4.01 8.86
N LEU A 24 -3.35 -4.05 8.18
CA LEU A 24 -3.27 -3.87 6.73
C LEU A 24 -2.67 -5.08 6.06
N VAL A 25 -2.95 -5.22 4.78
CA VAL A 25 -2.34 -6.21 3.91
C VAL A 25 -1.85 -5.51 2.65
N ILE A 26 -0.66 -5.85 2.18
CA ILE A 26 -0.10 -5.34 0.93
C ILE A 26 0.41 -6.48 0.07
N ALA A 27 0.43 -6.27 -1.24
CA ALA A 27 0.98 -7.21 -2.20
C ALA A 27 2.21 -6.62 -2.86
N VAL A 28 3.28 -7.39 -2.91
CA VAL A 28 4.49 -7.03 -3.62
C VAL A 28 4.45 -7.76 -4.96
N PHE A 29 4.18 -7.03 -6.04
CA PHE A 29 4.29 -7.55 -7.39
C PHE A 29 5.67 -7.25 -7.90
N ARG A 30 6.39 -8.28 -8.30
CA ARG A 30 7.76 -8.11 -8.78
C ARG A 30 7.87 -8.49 -10.25
N HIS A 31 8.58 -7.67 -10.99
CA HIS A 31 8.89 -7.95 -12.39
C HIS A 31 10.31 -7.49 -12.67
N LYS A 32 11.22 -8.45 -12.87
CA LYS A 32 12.66 -8.18 -12.99
C LYS A 32 13.17 -7.49 -11.72
N ASP A 33 13.79 -6.33 -11.85
CA ASP A 33 14.30 -5.54 -10.73
C ASP A 33 13.31 -4.49 -10.21
N ARG A 34 12.03 -4.61 -10.57
CA ARG A 34 10.99 -3.61 -10.26
C ARG A 34 9.89 -4.18 -9.40
N ILE A 35 9.26 -3.28 -8.65
CA ILE A 35 8.03 -3.56 -7.90
C ILE A 35 6.97 -2.54 -8.27
N LEU A 36 5.70 -2.94 -8.11
CA LEU A 36 4.57 -2.06 -8.38
C LEU A 36 4.22 -1.30 -7.11
N VAL A 37 4.21 0.04 -7.19
CA VAL A 37 3.95 0.91 -6.05
C VAL A 37 3.05 2.07 -6.44
N ALA A 38 2.29 2.57 -5.48
CA ALA A 38 1.52 3.80 -5.62
C ALA A 38 2.32 4.96 -5.04
N GLU A 39 2.25 6.09 -5.73
CA GLU A 39 2.88 7.33 -5.29
C GLU A 39 1.93 8.10 -4.38
N ALA A 40 2.46 8.67 -3.31
CA ALA A 40 1.74 9.53 -2.40
C ALA A 40 2.60 10.72 -1.98
N TYR A 41 1.94 11.74 -1.45
CA TYR A 41 2.62 12.97 -1.05
C TYR A 41 2.15 13.41 0.33
N ASP A 42 3.11 13.72 1.21
CA ASP A 42 2.82 14.30 2.52
C ASP A 42 3.06 15.81 2.45
N PRO A 43 1.99 16.63 2.46
CA PRO A 43 2.14 18.08 2.31
C PRO A 43 2.77 18.75 3.53
N VAL A 44 2.69 18.16 4.71
CA VAL A 44 3.31 18.73 5.91
C VAL A 44 4.82 18.54 5.88
N LYS A 45 5.28 17.35 5.48
CA LYS A 45 6.71 17.07 5.33
C LYS A 45 7.27 17.57 4.00
N GLY A 46 6.42 17.83 3.00
CA GLY A 46 6.86 18.10 1.65
C GLY A 46 7.55 16.91 1.02
N GLU A 47 7.07 15.70 1.30
CA GLU A 47 7.73 14.45 0.93
C GLU A 47 6.86 13.59 0.03
N THR A 48 7.42 13.20 -1.12
CA THR A 48 6.83 12.14 -1.95
C THR A 48 7.31 10.80 -1.44
N PHE A 49 6.41 9.83 -1.34
CA PHE A 49 6.75 8.49 -0.92
C PHE A 49 5.96 7.45 -1.72
N TYR A 50 6.35 6.19 -1.58
CA TYR A 50 5.76 5.10 -2.35
C TYR A 50 5.35 3.96 -1.43
N ARG A 51 4.30 3.24 -1.81
CA ARG A 51 3.82 2.05 -1.09
C ARG A 51 3.31 1.02 -2.09
N PRO A 52 3.48 -0.28 -1.82
CA PRO A 52 2.76 -1.31 -2.56
C PRO A 52 1.24 -1.17 -2.38
N LEU A 53 0.50 -1.79 -3.27
CA LEU A 53 -0.96 -1.78 -3.22
C LEU A 53 -1.49 -2.69 -2.12
N GLY A 54 -2.62 -2.34 -1.56
CA GLY A 54 -3.29 -3.10 -0.53
C GLY A 54 -4.26 -2.23 0.26
N GLY A 55 -4.65 -2.68 1.43
CA GLY A 55 -5.60 -1.94 2.25
C GLY A 55 -5.90 -2.63 3.56
N GLU A 56 -6.96 -2.20 4.21
CA GLU A 56 -7.33 -2.68 5.53
C GLU A 56 -8.00 -4.05 5.47
N ILE A 57 -7.59 -4.92 6.39
CA ILE A 57 -8.24 -6.23 6.59
C ILE A 57 -9.54 -5.97 7.34
N GLU A 58 -10.65 -6.48 6.80
CA GLU A 58 -11.95 -6.31 7.44
C GLU A 58 -12.18 -7.37 8.52
N PHE A 59 -13.00 -7.03 9.51
CA PHE A 59 -13.34 -7.96 10.57
C PHE A 59 -13.96 -9.23 9.98
N GLY A 60 -13.43 -10.38 10.39
CA GLY A 60 -13.91 -11.68 9.90
C GLY A 60 -13.27 -12.13 8.59
N GLU A 61 -12.42 -11.32 8.00
CA GLU A 61 -11.76 -11.62 6.74
C GLU A 61 -10.33 -12.11 6.99
N LEU A 62 -9.93 -13.18 6.31
CA LEU A 62 -8.54 -13.62 6.33
C LEU A 62 -7.70 -12.67 5.50
N SER A 63 -6.46 -12.44 5.91
CA SER A 63 -5.56 -11.53 5.20
C SER A 63 -5.34 -11.93 3.74
N ARG A 64 -5.29 -13.23 3.46
CA ARG A 64 -5.17 -13.74 2.10
C ARG A 64 -6.35 -13.32 1.22
N ASP A 65 -7.56 -13.37 1.77
CA ASP A 65 -8.75 -12.96 1.04
C ASP A 65 -8.82 -11.45 0.90
N ALA A 66 -8.36 -10.73 1.93
CA ALA A 66 -8.30 -9.28 1.91
C ALA A 66 -7.43 -8.74 0.78
N ILE A 67 -6.25 -9.34 0.56
CA ILE A 67 -5.38 -8.84 -0.51
C ILE A 67 -5.98 -9.09 -1.89
N VAL A 68 -6.64 -10.22 -2.10
CA VAL A 68 -7.34 -10.51 -3.36
C VAL A 68 -8.42 -9.46 -3.60
N ARG A 69 -9.22 -9.17 -2.58
CA ARG A 69 -10.29 -8.17 -2.65
C ARG A 69 -9.74 -6.77 -2.91
N GLU A 70 -8.72 -6.35 -2.17
CA GLU A 70 -8.16 -5.01 -2.29
C GLU A 70 -7.59 -4.74 -3.68
N ILE A 71 -6.86 -5.70 -4.26
CA ILE A 71 -6.30 -5.51 -5.60
C ILE A 71 -7.42 -5.43 -6.64
N ARG A 72 -8.47 -6.24 -6.47
CA ARG A 72 -9.63 -6.17 -7.36
C ARG A 72 -10.34 -4.83 -7.27
N GLU A 73 -10.53 -4.32 -6.05
CA GLU A 73 -11.19 -3.04 -5.83
C GLU A 73 -10.35 -1.87 -6.35
N GLU A 74 -9.04 -1.89 -6.12
CA GLU A 74 -8.19 -0.73 -6.44
C GLU A 74 -7.85 -0.61 -7.91
N ILE A 75 -7.52 -1.71 -8.57
CA ILE A 75 -7.09 -1.68 -9.98
C ILE A 75 -7.86 -2.64 -10.89
N GLY A 76 -8.88 -3.32 -10.38
CA GLY A 76 -9.69 -4.23 -11.18
C GLY A 76 -8.97 -5.49 -11.62
N ALA A 77 -7.88 -5.87 -10.98
CA ALA A 77 -7.06 -6.99 -11.40
C ALA A 77 -7.28 -8.23 -10.54
N GLU A 78 -7.20 -9.39 -11.18
CA GLU A 78 -7.18 -10.67 -10.49
C GLU A 78 -5.74 -11.10 -10.26
N ILE A 79 -5.48 -11.71 -9.11
CA ILE A 79 -4.15 -12.15 -8.71
C ILE A 79 -4.11 -13.64 -8.43
N THR A 80 -2.90 -14.20 -8.54
CA THR A 80 -2.63 -15.61 -8.28
C THR A 80 -1.28 -15.74 -7.56
N ASP A 81 -0.93 -16.97 -7.16
CA ASP A 81 0.33 -17.26 -6.49
C ASP A 81 0.55 -16.40 -5.25
N VAL A 82 -0.52 -16.21 -4.49
CA VAL A 82 -0.53 -15.40 -3.27
C VAL A 82 0.20 -16.15 -2.16
N ARG A 83 1.32 -15.56 -1.70
CA ARG A 83 2.19 -16.21 -0.71
C ARG A 83 2.58 -15.22 0.38
N PHE A 84 2.36 -15.61 1.63
CA PHE A 84 2.71 -14.79 2.77
C PHE A 84 4.24 -14.66 2.91
N LEU A 85 4.72 -13.43 3.04
CA LEU A 85 6.15 -13.15 3.18
C LEU A 85 6.53 -12.78 4.61
N GLY A 86 5.69 -12.07 5.32
CA GLY A 86 5.99 -11.65 6.69
C GLY A 86 5.10 -10.52 7.15
N THR A 87 5.36 -10.07 8.37
CA THR A 87 4.62 -8.99 9.02
C THR A 87 5.57 -7.87 9.41
N LEU A 88 5.17 -6.64 9.13
CA LEU A 88 5.91 -5.43 9.51
C LEU A 88 5.05 -4.58 10.44
N GLU A 89 5.70 -3.93 11.40
CA GLU A 89 5.06 -2.89 12.19
C GLU A 89 5.46 -1.54 11.63
N ASN A 90 4.49 -0.68 11.41
CA ASN A 90 4.74 0.62 10.80
C ASN A 90 4.14 1.72 11.67
N ARG A 91 5.00 2.56 12.22
CA ARG A 91 4.59 3.79 12.90
C ARG A 91 5.07 4.96 12.07
N PHE A 92 4.19 5.90 11.84
CA PHE A 92 4.49 7.01 10.95
C PHE A 92 3.68 8.25 11.33
N THR A 93 4.04 9.37 10.75
CA THR A 93 3.23 10.58 10.78
C THR A 93 2.93 10.97 9.35
N PHE A 94 1.66 11.12 9.02
CA PHE A 94 1.23 11.59 7.71
C PHE A 94 0.34 12.79 7.87
N ASN A 95 0.66 13.86 7.13
CA ASN A 95 -0.12 15.11 7.15
C ASN A 95 -0.35 15.62 8.59
N GLY A 96 0.68 15.48 9.43
CA GLY A 96 0.64 15.89 10.83
C GLY A 96 -0.07 14.93 11.77
N THR A 97 -0.63 13.82 11.29
CA THR A 97 -1.37 12.86 12.09
C THR A 97 -0.57 11.58 12.28
N PRO A 98 -0.39 11.11 13.54
CA PRO A 98 0.31 9.85 13.78
C PRO A 98 -0.52 8.65 13.34
N GLY A 99 0.15 7.64 12.80
CA GLY A 99 -0.45 6.38 12.40
C GLY A 99 0.34 5.19 12.91
N HIS A 100 -0.36 4.08 13.12
CA HIS A 100 0.23 2.84 13.59
C HIS A 100 -0.44 1.67 12.87
N GLU A 101 0.35 0.83 12.20
CA GLU A 101 -0.16 -0.27 11.39
C GLU A 101 0.59 -1.56 11.64
N ILE A 102 -0.14 -2.66 11.60
CA ILE A 102 0.44 -4.00 11.47
C ILE A 102 0.18 -4.42 10.03
N VAL A 103 1.25 -4.63 9.26
CA VAL A 103 1.16 -4.84 7.82
C VAL A 103 1.58 -6.26 7.47
N LEU A 104 0.64 -7.04 6.94
CA LEU A 104 0.91 -8.38 6.44
C LEU A 104 1.31 -8.26 4.97
N VAL A 105 2.47 -8.80 4.62
CA VAL A 105 3.07 -8.65 3.30
C VAL A 105 2.94 -9.96 2.53
N TYR A 106 2.39 -9.88 1.33
CA TYR A 106 2.22 -11.01 0.42
C TYR A 106 2.98 -10.80 -0.88
N ASP A 107 3.53 -11.89 -1.39
CA ASP A 107 3.96 -11.98 -2.78
C ASP A 107 2.75 -12.40 -3.62
N ALA A 108 2.63 -11.87 -4.82
CA ALA A 108 1.53 -12.22 -5.71
C ALA A 108 1.91 -11.97 -7.17
N ALA A 109 1.12 -12.54 -8.08
CA ALA A 109 1.30 -12.34 -9.51
C ALA A 109 -0.05 -11.96 -10.12
N PHE A 110 0.00 -11.19 -11.20
CA PHE A 110 -1.19 -10.86 -11.97
C PHE A 110 -1.57 -12.02 -12.89
N VAL A 111 -2.86 -12.33 -12.94
CA VAL A 111 -3.40 -13.25 -13.93
C VAL A 111 -3.28 -12.65 -15.32
N ASP A 112 -3.62 -11.37 -15.47
CA ASP A 112 -3.43 -10.62 -16.72
C ASP A 112 -1.97 -10.17 -16.82
N ARG A 113 -1.17 -10.87 -17.59
CA ARG A 113 0.25 -10.61 -17.69
C ARG A 113 0.58 -9.32 -18.46
N SER A 114 -0.38 -8.76 -19.20
CA SER A 114 -0.16 -7.48 -19.90
C SER A 114 0.08 -6.33 -18.92
N LEU A 115 -0.33 -6.47 -17.64
CA LEU A 115 -0.11 -5.44 -16.62
C LEU A 115 1.38 -5.23 -16.33
N TYR A 116 2.21 -6.24 -16.55
CA TYR A 116 3.66 -6.11 -16.37
C TYR A 116 4.32 -5.22 -17.41
N ASP A 117 3.66 -5.01 -18.55
CA ASP A 117 4.18 -4.19 -19.65
C ASP A 117 3.64 -2.76 -19.63
N GLN A 118 2.69 -2.45 -18.76
CA GLN A 118 2.17 -1.10 -18.62
C GLN A 118 3.08 -0.26 -17.72
N SER A 119 3.44 0.94 -18.18
CA SER A 119 4.29 1.84 -17.39
C SER A 119 3.57 2.38 -16.15
N ALA A 120 2.25 2.52 -16.23
CA ALA A 120 1.42 2.96 -15.13
C ALA A 120 0.05 2.26 -15.22
N ILE A 121 -0.48 1.88 -14.07
CA ILE A 121 -1.78 1.24 -13.96
C ILE A 121 -2.67 2.17 -13.14
N PRO A 122 -3.77 2.68 -13.74
CA PRO A 122 -4.67 3.55 -12.98
C PRO A 122 -5.41 2.75 -11.90
N GLY A 123 -5.58 3.37 -10.76
CA GLY A 123 -6.30 2.78 -9.65
C GLY A 123 -7.18 3.80 -8.96
N ARG A 124 -8.00 3.31 -8.03
CA ARG A 124 -8.91 4.16 -7.28
C ARG A 124 -9.05 3.64 -5.86
N GLU A 125 -8.99 4.57 -4.92
CA GLU A 125 -9.31 4.31 -3.51
C GLU A 125 -10.71 4.86 -3.24
N ASP A 126 -11.71 3.98 -3.22
CA ASP A 126 -13.11 4.38 -3.08
C ASP A 126 -13.40 5.02 -1.72
N ALA A 127 -12.74 4.56 -0.66
CA ALA A 127 -12.96 5.10 0.68
C ALA A 127 -12.61 6.58 0.77
N LEU A 128 -11.67 7.05 -0.04
CA LEU A 128 -11.23 8.43 -0.07
C LEU A 128 -11.69 9.19 -1.32
N ASP A 129 -12.38 8.53 -2.23
CA ASP A 129 -12.78 9.10 -3.52
C ASP A 129 -11.59 9.69 -4.28
N GLU A 130 -10.46 8.96 -4.26
CA GLU A 130 -9.21 9.39 -4.89
C GLU A 130 -8.75 8.43 -5.96
N ASP A 131 -8.28 8.99 -7.08
CA ASP A 131 -7.59 8.24 -8.12
C ASP A 131 -6.10 8.26 -7.86
N PHE A 132 -5.41 7.20 -8.27
CA PHE A 132 -3.95 7.12 -8.17
C PHE A 132 -3.38 6.37 -9.37
N LEU A 133 -2.06 6.47 -9.53
CA LEU A 133 -1.32 5.66 -10.50
C LEU A 133 -0.38 4.72 -9.76
N ALA A 134 -0.48 3.44 -10.09
CA ALA A 134 0.51 2.46 -9.68
C ALA A 134 1.59 2.40 -10.76
N VAL A 135 2.84 2.47 -10.35
CA VAL A 135 3.98 2.53 -11.26
C VAL A 135 5.01 1.48 -10.89
N TRP A 136 5.72 0.99 -11.90
CA TRP A 136 6.83 0.05 -11.70
C TRP A 136 8.09 0.85 -11.39
N LYS A 137 8.67 0.59 -10.22
CA LYS A 137 9.91 1.24 -9.78
C LYS A 137 10.97 0.20 -9.52
N ARG A 138 12.21 0.50 -9.92
CA ARG A 138 13.34 -0.37 -9.59
C ARG A 138 13.64 -0.28 -8.11
N LEU A 139 14.10 -1.37 -7.55
CA LEU A 139 14.44 -1.42 -6.13
C LEU A 139 15.54 -0.43 -5.75
N ASP A 140 16.45 -0.10 -6.68
CA ASP A 140 17.52 0.85 -6.45
C ASP A 140 17.07 2.33 -6.48
N GLU A 141 15.79 2.58 -6.80
CA GLU A 141 15.22 3.94 -6.73
C GLU A 141 14.81 4.34 -5.32
N PHE A 142 14.90 3.44 -4.36
CA PHE A 142 14.61 3.69 -2.95
C PHE A 142 15.88 3.63 -2.13
N GLY A 143 15.84 4.20 -0.92
CA GLY A 143 16.97 4.16 -0.01
C GLY A 143 17.41 5.55 0.41
N PRO A 144 18.58 5.69 1.08
CA PRO A 144 19.06 6.96 1.59
C PRO A 144 19.17 8.02 0.49
N GLY A 145 18.60 9.20 0.75
CA GLY A 145 18.62 10.32 -0.19
C GLY A 145 17.65 10.18 -1.36
N ARG A 146 16.76 9.22 -1.31
CA ARG A 146 15.73 8.96 -2.33
C ARG A 146 14.36 8.94 -1.69
N PRO A 147 13.28 9.02 -2.51
CA PRO A 147 11.93 8.90 -1.95
C PRO A 147 11.78 7.60 -1.16
N PRO A 148 11.18 7.68 0.03
CA PRO A 148 11.03 6.48 0.86
C PRO A 148 10.00 5.50 0.30
N LEU A 149 10.25 4.22 0.59
CA LEU A 149 9.31 3.14 0.35
C LEU A 149 8.79 2.70 1.72
N TYR A 150 7.49 2.80 1.92
CA TYR A 150 6.84 2.36 3.16
C TYR A 150 6.03 1.08 2.92
N PRO A 151 5.79 0.28 3.93
CA PRO A 151 6.29 0.42 5.31
C PRO A 151 7.80 0.18 5.43
N ASP A 152 8.38 0.73 6.50
CA ASP A 152 9.80 0.52 6.79
C ASP A 152 10.10 -0.98 6.94
N GLY A 153 11.27 -1.40 6.48
CA GLY A 153 11.68 -2.80 6.52
C GLY A 153 11.27 -3.62 5.31
N LEU A 154 10.51 -3.04 4.37
CA LEU A 154 10.00 -3.79 3.23
C LEU A 154 11.13 -4.27 2.29
N LEU A 155 12.21 -3.52 2.20
CA LEU A 155 13.36 -3.87 1.37
C LEU A 155 14.30 -4.91 2.00
N ASP A 156 14.10 -5.23 3.27
CA ASP A 156 14.94 -6.18 4.03
C ASP A 156 14.51 -7.67 3.86
#